data_e393b895b6cac3e7dafe61c918ee216d
#
_entry.id   e393b895b6cac3e7dafe61c918ee216d
#
_cell.length_a   1.000
_cell.length_b   1.000
_cell.length_c   1.000
_cell.angle_alpha   90.00
_cell.angle_beta   90.00
_cell.angle_gamma   90.00
#
_symmetry.space_group_name_H-M   'P 1'
#
loop_
_entity.id
_entity.type
_entity.pdbx_description
1 polymer ?
#
loop_
_entity_poly.entity_id
_entity_poly.type
_entity_poly.pdbx_seq_one_letter_code
_entity_poly.pdbx_strand_id
1 'polypeptide(L)' 'MRLNTTEDSLEPLRHVIAVTGLTRSTIYRKIEDGSFPRPAKLGYSSRWSRREVQEWIRARLQERPAAAA' A
#
# COMPACT_ATOMS: atom_id res chain seq x y z
N MET A 1 28.31 -10.72 -4.74
CA MET A 1 27.91 -10.06 -4.32
C MET A 1 26.85 -10.13 -3.87
N ARG A 2 26.44 -9.80 -3.28
CA ARG A 2 25.46 -9.80 -2.85
C ARG A 2 24.81 -8.79 -2.89
N LEU A 3 24.00 -8.63 -3.13
CA LEU A 3 23.35 -7.67 -3.28
C LEU A 3 22.70 -7.36 -2.24
N ASN A 4 22.47 -6.40 -1.83
CA ASN A 4 21.83 -6.03 -0.90
C ASN A 4 20.73 -5.68 -1.17
N THR A 5 19.97 -5.96 -1.16
CA THR A 5 18.87 -5.62 -1.58
C THR A 5 18.01 -5.16 -0.66
N THR A 6 17.29 -4.20 -0.96
CA THR A 6 16.35 -3.75 -0.20
C THR A 6 15.32 -4.69 -0.31
N GLU A 7 14.63 -5.15 0.35
CA GLU A 7 13.57 -5.98 0.25
C GLU A 7 12.32 -5.30 -0.09
N ASP A 8 12.34 -4.05 -0.53
CA ASP A 8 11.16 -3.32 -0.96
C ASP A 8 11.10 -3.29 -2.47
N SER A 9 9.96 -2.93 -3.01
CA SER A 9 9.81 -2.75 -4.43
C SER A 9 8.75 -1.69 -4.66
N LEU A 10 8.74 -1.16 -5.86
CA LEU A 10 7.80 -0.11 -6.24
C LEU A 10 6.70 -0.73 -7.10
N GLU A 11 5.47 -0.55 -6.68
CA GLU A 11 4.36 -1.24 -7.31
C GLU A 11 3.38 -0.25 -7.92
N PRO A 12 2.80 -0.60 -9.05
CA PRO A 12 1.82 0.28 -9.68
C PRO A 12 0.48 0.25 -8.98
N LEU A 13 -0.35 1.19 -9.30
CA LEU A 13 -1.68 1.28 -8.69
C LEU A 13 -2.49 0.00 -8.84
N ARG A 14 -2.42 -0.66 -10.00
CA ARG A 14 -3.21 -1.86 -10.20
C ARG A 14 -2.85 -2.94 -9.19
N HIS A 15 -1.58 -2.98 -8.77
CA HIS A 15 -1.17 -3.94 -7.76
C HIS A 15 -1.74 -3.55 -6.40
N VAL A 16 -1.70 -2.26 -6.08
CA VAL A 16 -2.24 -1.77 -4.82
C VAL A 16 -3.74 -2.09 -4.73
N ILE A 17 -4.45 -1.88 -5.82
CA ILE A 17 -5.86 -2.22 -5.87
C ILE A 17 -6.07 -3.71 -5.65
N ALA A 18 -5.24 -4.52 -6.28
CA ALA A 18 -5.40 -5.97 -6.18
C ALA A 18 -5.17 -6.47 -4.76
N VAL A 19 -4.17 -5.94 -4.06
CA VAL A 19 -3.86 -6.47 -2.74
C VAL A 19 -4.67 -5.85 -1.62
N THR A 20 -5.25 -4.67 -1.83
CA THR A 20 -6.07 -4.04 -0.79
C THR A 20 -7.55 -4.26 -1.02
N GLY A 21 -7.94 -4.53 -2.26
CA GLY A 21 -9.36 -4.64 -2.58
C GLY A 21 -10.07 -3.30 -2.61
N LEU A 22 -9.35 -2.21 -2.54
CA LEU A 22 -9.96 -0.89 -2.56
C LEU A 22 -10.05 -0.37 -3.99
N THR A 23 -10.97 0.54 -4.23
CA THR A 23 -11.04 1.17 -5.54
C THR A 23 -10.02 2.28 -5.63
N ARG A 24 -9.75 2.72 -6.85
CA ARG A 24 -8.84 3.82 -7.09
C ARG A 24 -9.27 5.07 -6.29
N SER A 25 -10.53 5.40 -6.36
CA SER A 25 -11.05 6.58 -5.67
C SER A 25 -10.85 6.50 -4.18
N THR A 26 -11.09 5.34 -3.61
CA THR A 26 -10.93 5.16 -2.18
C THR A 26 -9.47 5.28 -1.78
N ILE A 27 -8.56 4.71 -2.57
CA ILE A 27 -7.14 4.82 -2.28
C ILE A 27 -6.71 6.28 -2.27
N TYR A 28 -7.10 7.04 -3.29
CA TYR A 28 -6.67 8.44 -3.36
C TYR A 28 -7.31 9.29 -2.28
N ARG A 29 -8.54 9.00 -1.90
CA ARG A 29 -9.15 9.72 -0.80
C ARG A 29 -8.41 9.46 0.51
N LYS A 30 -7.99 8.21 0.72
CA LYS A 30 -7.25 7.88 1.93
C LYS A 30 -5.86 8.47 1.93
N ILE A 31 -5.25 8.61 0.77
CA ILE A 31 -3.96 9.29 0.68
C ILE A 31 -4.14 10.75 1.09
N GLU A 32 -5.20 11.38 0.61
CA GLU A 32 -5.44 12.76 0.95
C GLU A 32 -5.69 12.97 2.42
N ASP A 33 -6.39 12.07 3.07
CA ASP A 33 -6.65 12.26 4.49
C ASP A 33 -5.55 11.69 5.36
N GLY A 34 -4.47 11.18 4.76
CA GLY A 34 -3.31 10.73 5.52
C GLY A 34 -3.41 9.31 6.03
N SER A 35 -4.41 8.55 5.63
CA SER A 35 -4.59 7.21 6.17
C SER A 35 -4.09 6.09 5.25
N PHE A 36 -3.44 6.44 4.15
CA PHE A 36 -2.86 5.45 3.26
C PHE A 36 -1.51 5.97 2.77
N PRO A 37 -0.52 5.11 2.55
CA PRO A 37 0.81 5.54 2.13
C PRO A 37 0.79 6.30 0.81
N ARG A 38 1.61 7.33 0.73
CA ARG A 38 1.71 8.11 -0.48
C ARG A 38 2.62 7.44 -1.47
N PRO A 39 2.34 7.55 -2.75
CA PRO A 39 3.22 6.98 -3.75
C PRO A 39 4.42 7.87 -4.01
N ALA A 40 5.47 7.28 -4.54
CA ALA A 40 6.58 8.03 -5.10
C ALA A 40 6.22 8.33 -6.54
N LYS A 41 6.62 9.50 -7.01
CA LYS A 41 6.38 9.87 -8.39
C LYS A 41 7.64 9.58 -9.20
N LEU A 42 7.47 8.79 -10.24
CA LEU A 42 8.56 8.51 -11.16
C LEU A 42 8.11 9.10 -12.49
N GLY A 43 8.46 10.35 -12.71
CA GLY A 43 7.96 11.05 -13.87
C GLY A 43 6.45 11.21 -13.74
N TYR A 44 5.72 10.68 -14.69
CA TYR A 44 4.27 10.75 -14.63
C TYR A 44 3.65 9.55 -13.96
N SER A 45 4.47 8.60 -13.52
CA SER A 45 3.94 7.38 -12.93
C SER A 45 3.97 7.46 -11.42
N SER A 46 2.95 6.90 -10.80
CA SER A 46 2.94 6.77 -9.34
C SER A 46 3.25 5.33 -9.00
N ARG A 47 4.11 5.16 -8.01
CA ARG A 47 4.47 3.82 -7.56
C ARG A 47 4.47 3.81 -6.04
N TRP A 48 4.00 2.73 -5.47
CA TRP A 48 3.90 2.60 -4.02
C TRP A 48 4.94 1.63 -3.51
N SER A 49 5.49 1.91 -2.35
CA SER A 49 6.37 0.98 -1.68
C SER A 49 5.57 -0.26 -1.31
N ARG A 50 6.02 -1.41 -1.76
CA ARG A 50 5.35 -2.67 -1.43
C ARG A 50 5.35 -2.88 0.07
N ARG A 51 6.46 -2.57 0.73
CA ARG A 51 6.55 -2.72 2.17
C ARG A 51 5.52 -1.86 2.89
N GLU A 52 5.39 -0.61 2.48
CA GLU A 52 4.44 0.28 3.15
C GLU A 52 3.01 -0.19 2.96
N VAL A 53 2.69 -0.68 1.77
CA VAL A 53 1.35 -1.18 1.52
C VAL A 53 1.09 -2.43 2.35
N GLN A 54 2.08 -3.31 2.45
CA GLN A 54 1.93 -4.52 3.25
C GLN A 54 1.77 -4.17 4.73
N GLU A 55 2.50 -3.20 5.22
CA GLU A 55 2.37 -2.77 6.60
C GLU A 55 1.00 -2.16 6.87
N TRP A 56 0.50 -1.41 5.89
CA TRP A 56 -0.83 -0.83 6.01
C TRP A 56 -1.88 -1.94 6.11
N ILE A 57 -1.76 -2.95 5.25
CA ILE A 57 -2.69 -4.07 5.27
C ILE A 57 -2.63 -4.77 6.63
N ARG A 58 -1.41 -5.01 7.11
CA ARG A 58 -1.26 -5.69 8.38
C ARG A 58 -1.91 -4.90 9.51
N ALA A 59 -1.73 -3.58 9.49
CA ALA A 59 -2.33 -2.74 10.52
C ALA A 59 -3.86 -2.80 10.46
N ARG A 60 -4.43 -2.84 9.26
CA ARG A 60 -5.89 -2.93 9.15
C ARG A 60 -6.39 -4.26 9.68
N LEU A 61 -5.65 -5.33 9.44
CA LEU A 61 -6.05 -6.63 9.93
C LEU A 61 -5.98 -6.71 11.45
N GLN A 62 -5.06 -5.98 12.05
CA GLN A 62 -4.94 -5.93 13.49
C GLN A 62 -6.09 -5.16 14.13
N GLU A 63 -6.69 -4.26 13.40
CA GLU A 63 -7.75 -3.43 13.94
C GLU A 63 -9.12 -4.07 13.85
N ARG A 64 -9.26 -5.19 13.15
CA ARG A 64 -10.57 -5.79 13.02
C ARG A 64 -11.01 -6.32 14.38
N PRO A 65 -12.30 -6.30 14.66
CA PRO A 65 -12.77 -6.78 15.97
C PRO A 65 -12.50 -8.26 16.11
N ALA A 66 -12.37 -8.69 17.33
CA ALA A 66 -12.22 -10.08 17.58
C ALA A 66 -13.42 -10.79 17.04
N ALA A 67 -13.26 -11.97 16.62
CA ALA A 67 -14.29 -12.69 15.99
C ALA A 67 -15.44 -12.75 16.84
N ALA A 68 -16.51 -12.35 16.33
CA ALA A 68 -17.58 -12.39 17.05
C ALA A 68 -18.07 -13.64 16.76
N ALA A 69 -18.09 -14.36 17.13
CA ALA A 69 -18.50 -15.52 16.80
C ALA A 69 -19.66 -15.72 16.34
#